data_f0fc7590a0ed4539bfb30f37b4863f74
#
_entry.id   f0fc7590a0ed4539bfb30f37b4863f74
#
_cell.length_a   1.000
_cell.length_b   1.000
_cell.length_c   1.000
_cell.angle_alpha   90.00
_cell.angle_beta   90.00
_cell.angle_gamma   90.00
#
_symmetry.space_group_name_H-M   'P 1'
#
loop_
_entity.id
_entity.type
_entity.pdbx_description
1 polymer ?
#
loop_
_entity_poly.entity_id
_entity_poly.type
_entity_poly.pdbx_seq_one_letter_code
_entity_poly.pdbx_strand_id
1 'polypeptide(L)'
;SLQWVGSASDAGKTRPTYYYHYHEKFSPEEKINKVVNWLKLPENVRPHFISLYFPEVDGAGHRFGPESPEAEKSVQLVDNAIGNLVEKVNQLGLKNVNFIFVSDHGMIKVDKENPLSIPEMLLNKEKFDIYNSQTLLRVVVKNPDEVKSAYRELKNSKTEDYQVFLTKKFPRKLHYGTKDDKYSRIGQILLVPNAPKIFLEKGKSTSSGKHGYNPRKTPEMKATFYAWGNVFKNQTEINEFQNVSVYPLVAEILGLKISEPIDGKFS
;
A
#
# COMPACT_ATOMS: atom_id res chain seq x y z
N SER A 1 -17.03 6.75 -1.13
CA SER A 1 -15.94 5.77 -1.21
C SER A 1 -16.46 4.39 -1.60
N LEU A 2 -15.85 3.77 -2.59
CA LEU A 2 -16.26 2.46 -3.09
C LEU A 2 -15.11 1.46 -2.89
N GLN A 3 -15.31 0.57 -1.91
CA GLN A 3 -14.38 -0.51 -1.56
C GLN A 3 -12.95 -0.07 -1.17
N TRP A 4 -12.71 1.19 -0.95
CA TRP A 4 -11.42 1.66 -0.45
C TRP A 4 -11.19 1.14 0.96
N VAL A 5 -10.09 0.46 1.15
CA VAL A 5 -9.75 -0.20 2.43
C VAL A 5 -9.76 0.81 3.57
N GLY A 6 -10.47 0.50 4.65
CA GLY A 6 -10.57 1.35 5.84
C GLY A 6 -11.60 2.49 5.76
N SER A 7 -12.15 2.83 4.57
CA SER A 7 -13.10 3.95 4.44
C SER A 7 -14.45 3.72 5.14
N ALA A 8 -14.79 2.49 5.44
CA ALA A 8 -15.98 2.13 6.20
C ALA A 8 -15.77 2.23 7.73
N SER A 9 -14.54 2.44 8.19
CA SER A 9 -14.24 2.60 9.61
C SER A 9 -14.74 3.95 10.11
N ASP A 10 -15.07 4.01 11.39
CA ASP A 10 -15.49 5.24 12.06
C ASP A 10 -14.27 6.00 12.62
N ALA A 11 -13.30 6.26 11.75
CA ALA A 11 -12.09 6.97 12.13
C ALA A 11 -12.40 8.45 12.41
N GLY A 12 -12.14 8.90 13.63
CA GLY A 12 -12.41 10.29 14.03
C GLY A 12 -13.90 10.66 13.98
N LYS A 13 -14.80 9.70 14.09
CA LYS A 13 -16.27 9.89 14.01
C LYS A 13 -16.73 10.43 12.63
N THR A 14 -15.95 10.18 11.58
CA THR A 14 -16.26 10.65 10.24
C THR A 14 -16.20 9.49 9.25
N ARG A 15 -17.25 9.38 8.44
CA ARG A 15 -17.35 8.40 7.34
C ARG A 15 -17.66 9.13 6.04
N PRO A 16 -17.32 8.56 4.89
CA PRO A 16 -17.81 9.09 3.62
C PRO A 16 -19.34 9.11 3.59
N THR A 17 -19.94 10.13 2.97
CA THR A 17 -21.40 10.26 2.83
C THR A 17 -22.00 9.03 2.15
N TYR A 18 -21.32 8.54 1.12
CA TYR A 18 -21.66 7.30 0.42
C TYR A 18 -20.47 6.36 0.52
N TYR A 19 -20.67 5.12 0.98
CA TYR A 19 -19.61 4.12 1.03
C TYR A 19 -20.15 2.70 0.92
N TYR A 20 -19.30 1.81 0.47
CA TYR A 20 -19.53 0.37 0.48
C TYR A 20 -18.38 -0.31 1.22
N HIS A 21 -18.72 -1.26 2.07
CA HIS A 21 -17.72 -2.10 2.70
C HIS A 21 -16.94 -2.88 1.65
N TYR A 22 -15.65 -3.11 1.92
CA TYR A 22 -14.84 -3.95 1.07
C TYR A 22 -15.40 -5.38 1.06
N HIS A 23 -15.60 -5.91 -0.13
CA HIS A 23 -15.81 -7.32 -0.37
C HIS A 23 -15.47 -7.68 -1.82
N GLU A 24 -14.92 -8.88 -2.02
CA GLU A 24 -14.34 -9.31 -3.29
C GLU A 24 -15.36 -9.61 -4.40
N LYS A 25 -16.66 -9.61 -4.09
CA LYS A 25 -17.72 -10.00 -5.03
C LYS A 25 -18.18 -8.91 -5.98
N PHE A 26 -17.77 -7.65 -5.79
CA PHE A 26 -18.11 -6.60 -6.74
C PHE A 26 -17.26 -6.71 -7.99
N SER A 27 -17.89 -6.96 -9.14
CA SER A 27 -17.22 -6.88 -10.43
C SER A 27 -16.80 -5.44 -10.75
N PRO A 28 -15.80 -5.24 -11.60
CA PRO A 28 -15.43 -3.90 -12.09
C PRO A 28 -16.61 -3.13 -12.67
N GLU A 29 -17.49 -3.79 -13.42
CA GLU A 29 -18.68 -3.17 -14.00
C GLU A 29 -19.68 -2.68 -12.92
N GLU A 30 -19.95 -3.48 -11.90
CA GLU A 30 -20.80 -3.05 -10.78
C GLU A 30 -20.23 -1.85 -10.05
N LYS A 31 -18.90 -1.82 -9.85
CA LYS A 31 -18.19 -0.68 -9.25
C LYS A 31 -18.41 0.58 -10.08
N ILE A 32 -18.21 0.50 -11.40
CA ILE A 32 -18.41 1.62 -12.34
C ILE A 32 -19.85 2.10 -12.31
N ASN A 33 -20.81 1.22 -12.40
CA ASN A 33 -22.22 1.57 -12.38
C ASN A 33 -22.62 2.31 -11.10
N LYS A 34 -22.04 1.93 -9.94
CA LYS A 34 -22.26 2.67 -8.67
C LYS A 34 -21.68 4.09 -8.73
N VAL A 35 -20.46 4.26 -9.25
CA VAL A 35 -19.84 5.57 -9.43
C VAL A 35 -20.70 6.45 -10.35
N VAL A 36 -21.10 5.92 -11.49
CA VAL A 36 -21.97 6.64 -12.45
C VAL A 36 -23.30 7.04 -11.82
N ASN A 37 -23.90 6.15 -11.02
CA ASN A 37 -25.13 6.47 -10.31
C ASN A 37 -24.95 7.59 -9.26
N TRP A 38 -23.83 7.64 -8.56
CA TRP A 38 -23.52 8.77 -7.67
C TRP A 38 -23.32 10.07 -8.42
N LEU A 39 -22.69 10.02 -9.60
CA LEU A 39 -22.47 11.20 -10.43
C LEU A 39 -23.76 11.72 -11.09
N LYS A 40 -24.81 10.90 -11.23
CA LYS A 40 -26.14 11.30 -11.69
C LYS A 40 -26.99 12.01 -10.63
N LEU A 41 -26.57 11.98 -9.36
CA LEU A 41 -27.31 12.66 -8.30
C LEU A 41 -27.38 14.19 -8.54
N PRO A 42 -28.42 14.86 -8.01
CA PRO A 42 -28.49 16.31 -8.01
C PRO A 42 -27.24 16.93 -7.39
N GLU A 43 -26.85 18.11 -7.90
CA GLU A 43 -25.58 18.76 -7.55
C GLU A 43 -25.39 18.95 -6.04
N ASN A 44 -26.44 19.29 -5.33
CA ASN A 44 -26.43 19.52 -3.87
C ASN A 44 -26.16 18.28 -3.02
N VAL A 45 -26.24 17.06 -3.60
CA VAL A 45 -25.98 15.80 -2.92
C VAL A 45 -24.97 14.92 -3.67
N ARG A 46 -24.53 15.36 -4.85
CA ARG A 46 -23.51 14.67 -5.65
C ARG A 46 -22.17 14.70 -4.93
N PRO A 47 -21.46 13.55 -4.77
CA PRO A 47 -20.13 13.58 -4.19
C PRO A 47 -19.13 14.29 -5.11
N HIS A 48 -18.33 15.19 -4.55
CA HIS A 48 -17.24 15.88 -5.25
C HIS A 48 -15.94 15.11 -5.26
N PHE A 49 -15.79 14.13 -4.38
CA PHE A 49 -14.66 13.21 -4.33
C PHE A 49 -15.15 11.77 -4.26
N ILE A 50 -14.65 10.92 -5.16
CA ILE A 50 -14.97 9.49 -5.18
C ILE A 50 -13.66 8.72 -5.21
N SER A 51 -13.44 7.88 -4.21
CA SER A 51 -12.38 6.87 -4.23
C SER A 51 -12.96 5.52 -4.66
N LEU A 52 -12.27 4.85 -5.58
CA LEU A 52 -12.63 3.56 -6.15
C LEU A 52 -11.41 2.64 -6.10
N TYR A 53 -11.57 1.40 -5.66
CA TYR A 53 -10.48 0.45 -5.52
C TYR A 53 -10.67 -0.80 -6.39
N PHE A 54 -9.58 -1.21 -7.05
CA PHE A 54 -9.49 -2.43 -7.86
C PHE A 54 -8.41 -3.36 -7.28
N PRO A 55 -8.78 -4.46 -6.59
CA PRO A 55 -7.83 -5.43 -6.01
C PRO A 55 -7.32 -6.47 -7.01
N GLU A 56 -7.83 -6.49 -8.24
CA GLU A 56 -7.67 -7.59 -9.19
C GLU A 56 -6.21 -7.82 -9.56
N VAL A 57 -5.45 -6.74 -9.78
CA VAL A 57 -4.03 -6.82 -10.17
C VAL A 57 -3.18 -7.30 -9.01
N ASP A 58 -3.40 -6.76 -7.81
CA ASP A 58 -2.70 -7.19 -6.60
C ASP A 58 -2.94 -8.68 -6.31
N GLY A 59 -4.21 -9.10 -6.36
CA GLY A 59 -4.60 -10.49 -6.14
C GLY A 59 -3.96 -11.47 -7.13
N ALA A 60 -3.92 -11.12 -8.42
CA ALA A 60 -3.27 -11.94 -9.45
C ALA A 60 -1.74 -11.96 -9.26
N GLY A 61 -1.14 -10.80 -9.01
CA GLY A 61 0.29 -10.67 -8.74
C GLY A 61 0.73 -11.50 -7.54
N HIS A 62 -0.01 -11.47 -6.45
CA HIS A 62 0.25 -12.35 -5.30
C HIS A 62 0.17 -13.83 -5.66
N ARG A 63 -0.90 -14.25 -6.30
CA ARG A 63 -1.16 -15.68 -6.56
C ARG A 63 -0.21 -16.28 -7.58
N PHE A 64 0.00 -15.60 -8.70
CA PHE A 64 0.70 -16.13 -9.88
C PHE A 64 2.09 -15.52 -10.10
N GLY A 65 2.34 -14.34 -9.52
CA GLY A 65 3.52 -13.51 -9.74
C GLY A 65 3.22 -12.32 -10.66
N PRO A 66 3.95 -11.21 -10.51
CA PRO A 66 3.67 -9.97 -11.26
C PRO A 66 3.88 -10.08 -12.77
N GLU A 67 4.73 -11.00 -13.22
CA GLU A 67 5.06 -11.23 -14.64
C GLU A 67 4.22 -12.35 -15.27
N SER A 68 3.18 -12.83 -14.57
CA SER A 68 2.34 -13.92 -15.05
C SER A 68 1.31 -13.45 -16.08
N PRO A 69 0.88 -14.33 -17.01
CA PRO A 69 -0.23 -14.04 -17.91
C PRO A 69 -1.52 -13.67 -17.18
N GLU A 70 -1.74 -14.19 -15.97
CA GLU A 70 -2.90 -13.87 -15.13
C GLU A 70 -2.82 -12.45 -14.59
N ALA A 71 -1.63 -12.00 -14.20
CA ALA A 71 -1.42 -10.60 -13.79
C ALA A 71 -1.64 -9.64 -14.96
N GLU A 72 -1.11 -9.97 -16.15
CA GLU A 72 -1.32 -9.20 -17.38
C GLU A 72 -2.82 -9.08 -17.72
N LYS A 73 -3.55 -10.20 -17.70
CA LYS A 73 -5.02 -10.19 -17.90
C LYS A 73 -5.74 -9.33 -16.90
N SER A 74 -5.29 -9.30 -15.64
CA SER A 74 -5.87 -8.45 -14.62
C SER A 74 -5.60 -6.98 -14.86
N VAL A 75 -4.42 -6.62 -15.39
CA VAL A 75 -4.12 -5.25 -15.82
C VAL A 75 -5.06 -4.83 -16.95
N GLN A 76 -5.21 -5.67 -17.99
CA GLN A 76 -6.12 -5.40 -19.10
C GLN A 76 -7.59 -5.24 -18.62
N LEU A 77 -8.02 -6.07 -17.67
CA LEU A 77 -9.36 -5.98 -17.09
C LEU A 77 -9.59 -4.62 -16.40
N VAL A 78 -8.63 -4.18 -15.60
CA VAL A 78 -8.72 -2.88 -14.89
C VAL A 78 -8.62 -1.72 -15.86
N ASP A 79 -7.74 -1.78 -16.87
CA ASP A 79 -7.61 -0.75 -17.91
C ASP A 79 -8.91 -0.58 -18.69
N ASN A 80 -9.51 -1.68 -19.15
CA ASN A 80 -10.81 -1.66 -19.82
C ASN A 80 -11.91 -1.08 -18.91
N ALA A 81 -11.89 -1.40 -17.62
CA ALA A 81 -12.84 -0.87 -16.65
C ALA A 81 -12.69 0.65 -16.49
N ILE A 82 -11.46 1.15 -16.44
CA ILE A 82 -11.17 2.59 -16.36
C ILE A 82 -11.63 3.28 -17.65
N GLY A 83 -11.32 2.73 -18.80
CA GLY A 83 -11.80 3.25 -20.10
C GLY A 83 -13.34 3.38 -20.14
N ASN A 84 -14.05 2.34 -19.73
CA ASN A 84 -15.51 2.34 -19.63
C ASN A 84 -16.03 3.39 -18.61
N LEU A 85 -15.35 3.53 -17.46
CA LEU A 85 -15.71 4.57 -16.49
C LEU A 85 -15.58 5.98 -17.10
N VAL A 86 -14.45 6.26 -17.75
CA VAL A 86 -14.20 7.56 -18.38
C VAL A 86 -15.25 7.87 -19.46
N GLU A 87 -15.55 6.89 -20.33
CA GLU A 87 -16.57 7.03 -21.36
C GLU A 87 -17.95 7.37 -20.76
N LYS A 88 -18.40 6.58 -19.78
CA LYS A 88 -19.70 6.80 -19.12
C LYS A 88 -19.75 8.14 -18.40
N VAL A 89 -18.67 8.59 -17.77
CA VAL A 89 -18.60 9.89 -17.12
C VAL A 89 -18.67 11.03 -18.14
N ASN A 90 -17.97 10.91 -19.26
CA ASN A 90 -18.03 11.89 -20.36
C ASN A 90 -19.45 12.02 -20.93
N GLN A 91 -20.18 10.90 -21.06
CA GLN A 91 -21.58 10.90 -21.51
C GLN A 91 -22.54 11.65 -20.57
N LEU A 92 -22.17 11.84 -19.29
CA LEU A 92 -22.97 12.63 -18.35
C LEU A 92 -22.88 14.14 -18.60
N GLY A 93 -21.94 14.61 -19.42
CA GLY A 93 -21.75 16.04 -19.72
C GLY A 93 -21.30 16.85 -18.50
N LEU A 94 -20.79 16.22 -17.45
CA LEU A 94 -20.29 16.91 -16.26
C LEU A 94 -19.04 17.71 -16.61
N LYS A 95 -19.00 18.98 -16.16
CA LYS A 95 -17.82 19.83 -16.30
C LYS A 95 -16.85 19.60 -15.13
N ASN A 96 -15.57 19.85 -15.37
CA ASN A 96 -14.52 19.84 -14.35
C ASN A 96 -14.33 18.48 -13.62
N VAL A 97 -14.51 17.37 -14.34
CA VAL A 97 -14.16 16.06 -13.82
C VAL A 97 -12.66 15.82 -14.01
N ASN A 98 -11.99 15.43 -12.94
CA ASN A 98 -10.58 15.07 -12.94
C ASN A 98 -10.43 13.64 -12.47
N PHE A 99 -9.51 12.92 -13.06
CA PHE A 99 -9.21 11.54 -12.72
C PHE A 99 -7.78 11.41 -12.20
N ILE A 100 -7.61 10.63 -11.16
CA ILE A 100 -6.30 10.23 -10.64
C ILE A 100 -6.31 8.71 -10.52
N PHE A 101 -5.42 8.06 -11.26
CA PHE A 101 -5.13 6.65 -11.13
C PHE A 101 -3.80 6.48 -10.40
N VAL A 102 -3.81 5.74 -9.30
CA VAL A 102 -2.63 5.52 -8.48
C VAL A 102 -2.66 4.11 -7.91
N SER A 103 -1.51 3.41 -7.96
CA SER A 103 -1.32 2.20 -7.18
C SER A 103 -0.65 2.55 -5.84
N ASP A 104 -0.90 1.74 -4.82
CA ASP A 104 -0.30 1.90 -3.48
C ASP A 104 1.14 1.39 -3.43
N HIS A 105 1.49 0.39 -4.22
CA HIS A 105 2.81 -0.21 -4.36
C HIS A 105 2.95 -0.94 -5.69
N GLY A 106 4.15 -1.39 -5.97
CA GLY A 106 4.43 -2.39 -6.99
C GLY A 106 4.52 -3.80 -6.40
N MET A 107 5.11 -4.75 -7.12
CA MET A 107 5.21 -6.14 -6.69
C MET A 107 6.44 -6.82 -7.31
N ILE A 108 7.04 -7.78 -6.59
CA ILE A 108 8.14 -8.60 -7.10
C ILE A 108 7.83 -10.09 -6.92
N LYS A 109 8.30 -10.91 -7.84
CA LYS A 109 8.32 -12.37 -7.66
C LYS A 109 9.34 -12.74 -6.58
N VAL A 110 8.93 -13.53 -5.58
CA VAL A 110 9.79 -13.92 -4.47
C VAL A 110 10.44 -15.28 -4.67
N ASP A 111 11.59 -15.47 -4.02
CA ASP A 111 12.30 -16.75 -3.99
C ASP A 111 11.60 -17.68 -2.98
N LYS A 112 10.74 -18.55 -3.50
CA LYS A 112 10.01 -19.55 -2.70
C LYS A 112 10.82 -20.80 -2.41
N GLU A 113 11.84 -21.06 -3.22
CA GLU A 113 12.64 -22.27 -3.11
C GLU A 113 13.66 -22.17 -1.97
N ASN A 114 14.18 -20.96 -1.74
CA ASN A 114 15.19 -20.69 -0.72
C ASN A 114 14.77 -19.58 0.25
N PRO A 115 13.66 -19.74 1.00
CA PRO A 115 13.22 -18.75 1.96
C PRO A 115 14.16 -18.69 3.16
N LEU A 116 14.19 -17.56 3.83
CA LEU A 116 14.94 -17.38 5.08
C LEU A 116 14.16 -18.00 6.25
N SER A 117 14.84 -18.77 7.06
CA SER A 117 14.29 -19.24 8.33
C SER A 117 14.22 -18.10 9.36
N ILE A 118 13.25 -18.18 10.25
CA ILE A 118 13.20 -17.32 11.43
C ILE A 118 14.44 -17.62 12.29
N PRO A 119 15.23 -16.63 12.70
CA PRO A 119 16.37 -16.86 13.61
C PRO A 119 15.94 -17.62 14.86
N GLU A 120 16.67 -18.68 15.20
CA GLU A 120 16.30 -19.64 16.26
C GLU A 120 16.04 -18.96 17.60
N MET A 121 16.87 -17.98 17.98
CA MET A 121 16.68 -17.23 19.22
C MET A 121 15.30 -16.59 19.35
N LEU A 122 14.70 -16.17 18.23
CA LEU A 122 13.37 -15.53 18.19
C LEU A 122 12.22 -16.51 18.41
N LEU A 123 12.47 -17.81 18.38
CA LEU A 123 11.47 -18.85 18.68
C LEU A 123 11.17 -18.96 20.17
N ASN A 124 12.00 -18.35 21.03
CA ASN A 124 11.75 -18.28 22.47
C ASN A 124 10.62 -17.28 22.77
N LYS A 125 9.40 -17.81 22.91
CA LYS A 125 8.18 -17.04 23.18
C LYS A 125 8.13 -16.40 24.58
N GLU A 126 8.98 -16.81 25.50
CA GLU A 126 9.08 -16.16 26.81
C GLU A 126 9.79 -14.82 26.71
N LYS A 127 10.71 -14.66 25.73
CA LYS A 127 11.51 -13.46 25.52
C LYS A 127 11.01 -12.56 24.40
N PHE A 128 10.39 -13.15 23.35
CA PHE A 128 10.05 -12.43 22.13
C PHE A 128 8.62 -12.69 21.66
N ASP A 129 7.96 -11.62 21.21
CA ASP A 129 6.81 -11.75 20.32
C ASP A 129 7.26 -11.33 18.92
N ILE A 130 6.94 -12.15 17.91
CA ILE A 130 7.32 -11.90 16.53
C ILE A 130 6.07 -11.75 15.65
N TYR A 131 6.13 -10.80 14.72
CA TYR A 131 5.09 -10.56 13.74
C TYR A 131 5.74 -10.64 12.36
N ASN A 132 5.52 -11.77 11.68
CA ASN A 132 6.13 -12.08 10.39
C ASN A 132 5.18 -11.74 9.24
N SER A 133 5.46 -10.68 8.49
CA SER A 133 4.80 -10.37 7.22
C SER A 133 5.61 -10.85 6.00
N GLN A 134 6.58 -11.72 6.20
CA GLN A 134 7.50 -12.33 5.23
C GLN A 134 8.53 -11.33 4.65
N THR A 135 8.14 -10.17 4.20
CA THR A 135 9.02 -9.09 3.73
C THR A 135 9.50 -8.17 4.86
N LEU A 136 9.01 -8.39 6.05
CA LEU A 136 9.40 -7.69 7.27
C LEU A 136 9.10 -8.57 8.49
N LEU A 137 10.09 -8.81 9.33
CA LEU A 137 9.91 -9.45 10.63
C LEU A 137 10.05 -8.40 11.73
N ARG A 138 8.97 -8.16 12.47
CA ARG A 138 8.94 -7.26 13.62
C ARG A 138 9.12 -8.05 14.91
N VAL A 139 9.98 -7.57 15.79
CA VAL A 139 10.31 -8.23 17.04
C VAL A 139 10.03 -7.32 18.21
N VAL A 140 9.17 -7.79 19.10
CA VAL A 140 8.93 -7.19 20.41
C VAL A 140 9.75 -7.97 21.44
N VAL A 141 10.70 -7.31 22.07
CA VAL A 141 11.50 -7.86 23.17
C VAL A 141 10.74 -7.59 24.47
N LYS A 142 10.33 -8.64 25.19
CA LYS A 142 9.45 -8.52 26.37
C LYS A 142 10.14 -7.83 27.54
N ASN A 143 11.44 -8.08 27.73
CA ASN A 143 12.26 -7.35 28.70
C ASN A 143 13.00 -6.19 28.01
N PRO A 144 12.66 -4.91 28.27
CA PRO A 144 13.31 -3.76 27.65
C PRO A 144 14.83 -3.70 27.84
N ASP A 145 15.34 -4.25 28.93
CA ASP A 145 16.78 -4.24 29.22
C ASP A 145 17.56 -5.19 28.30
N GLU A 146 16.90 -6.21 27.74
CA GLU A 146 17.49 -7.18 26.81
C GLU A 146 17.50 -6.69 25.34
N VAL A 147 16.89 -5.56 25.00
CA VAL A 147 16.79 -5.07 23.61
C VAL A 147 18.18 -4.92 22.96
N LYS A 148 19.16 -4.37 23.69
CA LYS A 148 20.49 -4.15 23.13
C LYS A 148 21.25 -5.47 22.89
N SER A 149 21.14 -6.42 23.82
CA SER A 149 21.78 -7.73 23.68
C SER A 149 21.15 -8.53 22.55
N ALA A 150 19.82 -8.62 22.51
CA ALA A 150 19.09 -9.27 21.42
C ALA A 150 19.43 -8.68 20.04
N TYR A 151 19.48 -7.36 19.93
CA TYR A 151 19.88 -6.70 18.68
C TYR A 151 21.31 -7.08 18.25
N ARG A 152 22.28 -7.10 19.19
CA ARG A 152 23.68 -7.48 18.88
C ARG A 152 23.76 -8.93 18.42
N GLU A 153 23.09 -9.84 19.10
CA GLU A 153 23.06 -11.26 18.75
C GLU A 153 22.47 -11.47 17.35
N LEU A 154 21.29 -10.90 17.06
CA LEU A 154 20.67 -10.95 15.73
C LEU A 154 21.54 -10.32 14.64
N LYS A 155 22.24 -9.23 14.96
CA LYS A 155 23.13 -8.58 14.01
C LYS A 155 24.39 -9.40 13.72
N ASN A 156 24.92 -10.11 14.70
CA ASN A 156 26.09 -10.95 14.54
C ASN A 156 25.78 -12.26 13.82
N SER A 157 24.57 -12.81 14.01
CA SER A 157 24.11 -14.06 13.39
C SER A 157 23.44 -13.87 12.03
N LYS A 158 23.23 -12.62 11.58
CA LYS A 158 22.58 -12.36 10.28
C LYS A 158 23.42 -12.86 9.10
N THR A 159 22.73 -13.32 8.05
CA THR A 159 23.32 -13.54 6.73
C THR A 159 23.37 -12.25 5.90
N GLU A 160 23.91 -12.34 4.70
CA GLU A 160 23.87 -11.23 3.74
C GLU A 160 22.46 -11.00 3.17
N ASP A 161 21.56 -11.97 3.30
CA ASP A 161 20.22 -11.95 2.74
C ASP A 161 19.24 -11.02 3.45
N TYR A 162 19.55 -10.56 4.66
CA TYR A 162 18.70 -9.63 5.40
C TYR A 162 19.50 -8.65 6.28
N GLN A 163 18.85 -7.59 6.68
CA GLN A 163 19.41 -6.58 7.57
C GLN A 163 18.64 -6.53 8.89
N VAL A 164 19.34 -6.20 9.97
CA VAL A 164 18.77 -6.02 11.31
C VAL A 164 18.88 -4.58 11.73
N PHE A 165 17.77 -4.01 12.18
CA PHE A 165 17.69 -2.62 12.63
C PHE A 165 17.09 -2.54 14.03
N LEU A 166 17.60 -1.61 14.84
CA LEU A 166 16.80 -1.06 15.93
C LEU A 166 15.77 -0.10 15.35
N THR A 167 14.49 -0.24 15.71
CA THR A 167 13.41 0.61 15.17
C THR A 167 13.68 2.10 15.37
N LYS A 168 14.29 2.49 16.50
CA LYS A 168 14.72 3.87 16.77
C LYS A 168 15.81 4.41 15.83
N LYS A 169 16.51 3.52 15.09
CA LYS A 169 17.55 3.84 14.12
C LYS A 169 17.16 3.47 12.69
N PHE A 170 15.89 3.12 12.47
CA PHE A 170 15.39 2.81 11.14
C PHE A 170 15.47 4.04 10.22
N PRO A 171 15.75 3.88 8.92
CA PRO A 171 15.91 5.01 8.01
C PRO A 171 14.68 5.93 7.99
N ARG A 172 14.84 7.17 8.40
CA ARG A 172 13.75 8.16 8.51
C ARG A 172 12.95 8.36 7.22
N LYS A 173 13.64 8.22 6.06
CA LYS A 173 13.00 8.37 4.74
C LYS A 173 11.96 7.29 4.41
N LEU A 174 11.87 6.24 5.21
CA LEU A 174 10.88 5.16 5.05
C LEU A 174 9.67 5.33 5.97
N HIS A 175 9.63 6.37 6.81
CA HIS A 175 8.51 6.69 7.72
C HIS A 175 7.99 5.47 8.50
N TYR A 176 8.93 4.62 8.98
CA TYR A 176 8.62 3.37 9.68
C TYR A 176 9.54 3.14 10.89
N GLY A 177 9.78 4.19 11.66
CA GLY A 177 10.62 4.16 12.87
C GLY A 177 9.82 4.46 14.13
N THR A 178 10.49 4.41 15.28
CA THR A 178 9.84 4.71 16.58
C THR A 178 9.16 6.07 16.62
N LYS A 179 9.65 7.06 15.86
CA LYS A 179 9.05 8.40 15.79
C LYS A 179 7.73 8.41 15.02
N ASP A 180 7.56 7.46 14.09
CA ASP A 180 6.39 7.34 13.24
C ASP A 180 5.36 6.35 13.84
N ASP A 181 5.76 5.63 14.90
CA ASP A 181 4.93 4.62 15.56
C ASP A 181 4.15 5.19 16.76
N LYS A 182 3.12 5.96 16.47
CA LYS A 182 2.24 6.59 17.47
C LYS A 182 1.67 5.60 18.51
N TYR A 183 1.54 4.33 18.16
CA TYR A 183 0.86 3.33 18.98
C TYR A 183 1.77 2.20 19.45
N SER A 184 3.08 2.35 19.29
CA SER A 184 4.10 1.35 19.70
C SER A 184 3.85 -0.07 19.17
N ARG A 185 3.44 -0.18 17.89
CA ARG A 185 3.06 -1.45 17.23
C ARG A 185 4.17 -2.08 16.41
N ILE A 186 5.27 -1.36 16.17
CA ILE A 186 6.35 -1.85 15.31
C ILE A 186 7.33 -2.78 16.07
N GLY A 187 7.41 -2.65 17.39
CA GLY A 187 8.41 -3.35 18.20
C GLY A 187 9.77 -2.66 18.20
N GLN A 188 10.76 -3.26 18.83
CA GLN A 188 12.07 -2.63 19.03
C GLN A 188 13.12 -3.02 17.99
N ILE A 189 12.96 -4.18 17.33
CA ILE A 189 13.91 -4.71 16.34
C ILE A 189 13.15 -5.10 15.07
N LEU A 190 13.74 -4.78 13.94
CA LEU A 190 13.24 -5.13 12.61
C LEU A 190 14.28 -5.96 11.86
N LEU A 191 13.84 -7.07 11.27
CA LEU A 191 14.62 -7.82 10.30
C LEU A 191 13.98 -7.60 8.92
N VAL A 192 14.78 -7.10 8.00
CA VAL A 192 14.35 -6.71 6.65
C VAL A 192 15.09 -7.57 5.63
N PRO A 193 14.41 -8.50 4.94
CA PRO A 193 15.05 -9.31 3.92
C PRO A 193 15.42 -8.46 2.70
N ASN A 194 16.50 -8.83 2.01
CA ASN A 194 16.82 -8.28 0.71
C ASN A 194 15.97 -8.98 -0.35
N ALA A 195 15.33 -8.23 -1.24
CA ALA A 195 14.58 -8.83 -2.35
C ALA A 195 15.49 -9.76 -3.19
N PRO A 196 14.99 -10.89 -3.65
CA PRO A 196 13.62 -11.42 -3.55
C PRO A 196 13.36 -12.32 -2.32
N LYS A 197 14.25 -12.29 -1.31
CA LYS A 197 14.16 -13.16 -0.12
C LYS A 197 12.98 -12.77 0.78
N ILE A 198 12.43 -13.77 1.45
CA ILE A 198 11.34 -13.64 2.43
C ILE A 198 11.65 -14.48 3.66
N PHE A 199 11.12 -14.11 4.83
CA PHE A 199 11.11 -14.97 6.00
C PHE A 199 9.90 -15.91 5.96
N LEU A 200 10.15 -17.21 6.05
CA LEU A 200 9.09 -18.22 6.05
C LEU A 200 9.24 -19.17 7.23
N GLU A 201 8.16 -19.39 7.92
CA GLU A 201 8.11 -20.37 9.01
C GLU A 201 8.13 -21.78 8.42
N LYS A 202 8.77 -22.71 9.13
CA LYS A 202 8.87 -24.12 8.72
C LYS A 202 7.48 -24.71 8.47
N GLY A 203 7.30 -25.32 7.31
CA GLY A 203 6.04 -25.96 6.92
C GLY A 203 4.94 -25.02 6.44
N LYS A 204 5.21 -23.71 6.35
CA LYS A 204 4.28 -22.74 5.76
C LYS A 204 4.56 -22.56 4.27
N SER A 205 3.54 -22.20 3.53
CA SER A 205 3.62 -21.80 2.12
C SER A 205 3.55 -20.28 1.98
N THR A 206 3.90 -19.79 0.81
CA THR A 206 3.82 -18.37 0.47
C THR A 206 3.24 -18.17 -0.92
N SER A 207 2.74 -16.98 -1.21
CA SER A 207 2.33 -16.55 -2.55
C SER A 207 3.54 -16.27 -3.45
N SER A 208 3.31 -16.23 -4.77
CA SER A 208 4.37 -16.04 -5.76
C SER A 208 4.91 -14.60 -5.82
N GLY A 209 4.04 -13.62 -5.59
CA GLY A 209 4.40 -12.21 -5.53
C GLY A 209 4.27 -11.63 -4.14
N LYS A 210 5.15 -10.68 -3.81
CA LYS A 210 5.15 -9.90 -2.57
C LYS A 210 5.56 -8.46 -2.84
N HIS A 211 5.18 -7.60 -1.90
CA HIS A 211 5.58 -6.20 -1.82
C HIS A 211 6.07 -5.84 -0.41
N GLY A 212 6.43 -4.56 -0.17
CA GLY A 212 6.91 -4.11 1.14
C GLY A 212 8.43 -4.04 1.25
N TYR A 213 9.17 -4.22 0.15
CA TYR A 213 10.60 -3.94 0.08
C TYR A 213 10.89 -2.44 -0.09
N ASN A 214 12.13 -2.06 0.16
CA ASN A 214 12.55 -0.67 -0.02
C ASN A 214 12.60 -0.29 -1.51
N PRO A 215 11.75 0.65 -1.99
CA PRO A 215 11.65 1.01 -3.41
C PRO A 215 12.93 1.65 -3.98
N ARG A 216 13.84 2.13 -3.12
CA ARG A 216 15.15 2.65 -3.55
C ARG A 216 16.14 1.54 -3.91
N LYS A 217 15.92 0.32 -3.41
CA LYS A 217 16.75 -0.86 -3.68
C LYS A 217 16.04 -1.87 -4.58
N THR A 218 14.73 -1.79 -4.67
CA THR A 218 13.85 -2.70 -5.39
C THR A 218 12.88 -1.86 -6.22
N PRO A 219 13.29 -1.42 -7.43
CA PRO A 219 12.49 -0.54 -8.30
C PRO A 219 11.09 -1.05 -8.60
N GLU A 220 10.90 -2.37 -8.59
CA GLU A 220 9.62 -3.05 -8.78
C GLU A 220 8.57 -2.70 -7.71
N MET A 221 9.00 -2.06 -6.61
CA MET A 221 8.09 -1.55 -5.58
C MET A 221 7.50 -0.18 -5.93
N LYS A 222 7.96 0.47 -6.99
CA LYS A 222 7.42 1.76 -7.39
C LYS A 222 5.97 1.63 -7.82
N ALA A 223 5.18 2.62 -7.41
CA ALA A 223 3.78 2.74 -7.75
C ALA A 223 3.57 3.45 -9.09
N THR A 224 2.45 3.17 -9.73
CA THR A 224 2.03 3.83 -10.96
C THR A 224 1.18 5.06 -10.61
N PHE A 225 1.34 6.15 -11.34
CA PHE A 225 0.53 7.35 -11.22
C PHE A 225 0.19 7.93 -12.59
N TYR A 226 -1.10 8.15 -12.83
CA TYR A 226 -1.62 8.89 -13.98
C TYR A 226 -2.69 9.87 -13.51
N ALA A 227 -2.73 11.07 -14.10
CA ALA A 227 -3.76 12.03 -13.79
C ALA A 227 -4.15 12.81 -15.05
N TRP A 228 -5.44 13.06 -15.22
CA TRP A 228 -5.96 13.81 -16.36
C TRP A 228 -7.26 14.54 -16.00
N GLY A 229 -7.59 15.55 -16.78
CA GLY A 229 -8.74 16.45 -16.57
C GLY A 229 -8.31 17.91 -16.57
N ASN A 230 -9.23 18.80 -16.28
CA ASN A 230 -9.03 20.25 -16.50
C ASN A 230 -7.94 20.89 -15.63
N VAL A 231 -7.62 20.28 -14.47
CA VAL A 231 -6.58 20.82 -13.56
C VAL A 231 -5.18 20.34 -13.90
N PHE A 232 -5.05 19.34 -14.77
CA PHE A 232 -3.78 18.75 -15.14
C PHE A 232 -3.30 19.25 -16.50
N LYS A 233 -1.99 19.43 -16.64
CA LYS A 233 -1.37 19.71 -17.94
C LYS A 233 -1.39 18.45 -18.80
N ASN A 234 -1.82 18.58 -20.03
CA ASN A 234 -1.82 17.47 -20.99
C ASN A 234 -0.40 17.07 -21.40
N GLN A 235 -0.20 15.78 -21.69
CA GLN A 235 1.04 15.23 -22.25
C GLN A 235 2.31 15.65 -21.47
N THR A 236 2.21 15.67 -20.15
CA THR A 236 3.31 16.06 -19.28
C THR A 236 3.78 14.82 -18.51
N GLU A 237 5.07 14.56 -18.58
CA GLU A 237 5.74 13.60 -17.72
C GLU A 237 6.32 14.33 -16.51
N ILE A 238 6.15 13.76 -15.32
CA ILE A 238 6.66 14.31 -14.08
C ILE A 238 7.68 13.38 -13.44
N ASN A 239 8.59 13.94 -12.68
CA ASN A 239 9.56 13.14 -11.92
C ASN A 239 8.88 12.27 -10.87
N GLU A 240 9.56 11.19 -10.46
CA GLU A 240 9.11 10.36 -9.36
C GLU A 240 8.90 11.18 -8.08
N PHE A 241 7.80 10.90 -7.40
CA PHE A 241 7.45 11.53 -6.13
C PHE A 241 7.00 10.49 -5.10
N GLN A 242 6.90 10.89 -3.85
CA GLN A 242 6.45 10.00 -2.78
C GLN A 242 4.92 9.84 -2.81
N ASN A 243 4.43 8.62 -2.72
CA ASN A 243 2.99 8.32 -2.80
C ASN A 243 2.14 9.04 -1.72
N VAL A 244 2.73 9.35 -0.57
CA VAL A 244 2.11 10.18 0.47
C VAL A 244 1.74 11.59 0.00
N SER A 245 2.30 12.07 -1.12
CA SER A 245 1.98 13.37 -1.71
C SER A 245 0.69 13.38 -2.52
N VAL A 246 0.10 12.23 -2.81
CA VAL A 246 -1.21 12.14 -3.49
C VAL A 246 -2.33 12.76 -2.63
N TYR A 247 -2.30 12.54 -1.32
CA TYR A 247 -3.31 13.15 -0.43
C TYR A 247 -3.32 14.68 -0.47
N PRO A 248 -2.19 15.39 -0.24
CA PRO A 248 -2.20 16.85 -0.36
C PRO A 248 -2.50 17.36 -1.77
N LEU A 249 -2.14 16.64 -2.84
CA LEU A 249 -2.56 16.97 -4.21
C LEU A 249 -4.09 16.96 -4.33
N VAL A 250 -4.74 15.91 -3.85
CA VAL A 250 -6.21 15.82 -3.89
C VAL A 250 -6.86 16.92 -3.04
N ALA A 251 -6.31 17.21 -1.85
CA ALA A 251 -6.80 18.29 -1.00
C ALA A 251 -6.72 19.65 -1.69
N GLU A 252 -5.61 19.94 -2.38
CA GLU A 252 -5.43 21.17 -3.16
C GLU A 252 -6.46 21.29 -4.29
N ILE A 253 -6.64 20.23 -5.08
CA ILE A 253 -7.63 20.21 -6.16
C ILE A 253 -9.05 20.48 -5.64
N LEU A 254 -9.37 20.01 -4.44
CA LEU A 254 -10.67 20.19 -3.80
C LEU A 254 -10.78 21.50 -3.02
N GLY A 255 -9.73 22.32 -2.94
CA GLY A 255 -9.69 23.56 -2.15
C GLY A 255 -9.77 23.31 -0.64
N LEU A 256 -9.35 22.15 -0.17
CA LEU A 256 -9.42 21.77 1.24
C LEU A 256 -8.13 22.16 1.98
N LYS A 257 -8.30 22.77 3.16
CA LYS A 257 -7.19 23.09 4.05
C LYS A 257 -6.83 21.84 4.89
N ILE A 258 -5.55 21.46 4.84
CA ILE A 258 -5.01 20.43 5.71
C ILE A 258 -4.64 21.10 7.06
N SER A 259 -5.30 20.69 8.14
CA SER A 259 -5.14 21.27 9.48
C SER A 259 -4.10 20.55 10.34
N GLU A 260 -3.85 19.27 10.06
CA GLU A 260 -2.95 18.44 10.83
C GLU A 260 -1.62 18.18 10.09
N PRO A 261 -0.51 17.99 10.81
CA PRO A 261 0.76 17.61 10.20
C PRO A 261 0.64 16.27 9.44
N ILE A 262 1.12 16.24 8.21
CA ILE A 262 1.18 15.05 7.35
C ILE A 262 2.59 14.86 6.77
N ASP A 263 2.89 13.64 6.33
CA ASP A 263 4.19 13.32 5.72
C ASP A 263 4.30 13.81 4.27
N GLY A 264 3.19 13.83 3.55
CA GLY A 264 3.12 14.27 2.15
C GLY A 264 3.32 15.78 2.01
N LYS A 265 3.95 16.17 0.91
CA LYS A 265 4.10 17.58 0.52
C LYS A 265 3.65 17.73 -0.92
N PHE A 266 2.86 18.76 -1.17
CA PHE A 266 2.55 19.25 -2.51
C PHE A 266 3.39 20.51 -2.74
N SER A 267 4.23 20.51 -3.78
CA SER A 267 5.06 21.66 -4.16
C SER A 267 4.99 21.89 -5.65
#